data_d8b87f24aaabe964b66d71663f79d554
#
_entry.id   d8b87f24aaabe964b66d71663f79d554
#
_cell.length_a   1.000
_cell.length_b   1.000
_cell.length_c   1.000
_cell.angle_alpha   90.00
_cell.angle_beta   90.00
_cell.angle_gamma   90.00
#
_symmetry.space_group_name_H-M   'P 1'
#
loop_
_entity.id
_entity.type
_entity.pdbx_description
1 polymer ?
#
loop_
_entity_poly.entity_id
_entity_poly.type
_entity_poly.pdbx_seq_one_letter_code
_entity_poly.pdbx_strand_id
1 'polypeptide(L)'
;MIIIQPGDCNKLFVRLYFHYMKYWLLKTEPENWSWLDQLTSKNQTAEWNGVRNYQASKNLKNMKKNDLCFFYHTGKEKKIIGIVKVVKEYFKDKSDKTNKFVSIMVCAKKKLGKPITLKAIKNSKFFKELALVKQNRLSVMEINIKYWKKICKMGKVN
;
A
#
# COMPACT_ATOMS: atom_id res chain seq x y z
N MET A 1 25.25 35.53 -13.10
CA MET A 1 25.52 34.42 -14.05
C MET A 1 25.99 33.22 -13.25
N ILE A 2 25.17 32.20 -13.09
CA ILE A 2 25.50 30.97 -12.32
C ILE A 2 26.22 30.04 -13.28
N ILE A 3 27.51 29.79 -13.04
CA ILE A 3 28.30 28.80 -13.82
C ILE A 3 27.98 27.40 -13.30
N ILE A 4 27.23 26.64 -14.08
CA ILE A 4 26.92 25.23 -13.77
C ILE A 4 28.11 24.40 -14.27
N GLN A 5 28.81 23.74 -13.35
CA GLN A 5 29.89 22.80 -13.67
C GLN A 5 29.33 21.52 -14.31
N PRO A 6 30.03 20.88 -15.26
CA PRO A 6 29.53 19.71 -16.01
C PRO A 6 29.19 18.43 -15.20
N GLY A 7 29.45 18.40 -13.90
CA GLY A 7 29.13 17.28 -13.02
C GLY A 7 27.79 17.38 -12.26
N ASP A 8 27.16 18.58 -12.26
CA ASP A 8 25.97 18.83 -11.44
C ASP A 8 24.65 18.46 -12.12
N CYS A 9 24.62 18.37 -13.45
CA CYS A 9 23.43 17.98 -14.20
C CYS A 9 22.94 16.55 -13.86
N ASN A 10 23.86 15.61 -13.63
CA ASN A 10 23.46 14.23 -13.29
C ASN A 10 22.85 14.11 -11.88
N LYS A 11 23.32 14.92 -10.91
CA LYS A 11 22.75 14.91 -9.55
C LYS A 11 21.40 15.61 -9.47
N LEU A 12 21.17 16.69 -10.25
CA LEU A 12 19.88 17.36 -10.32
C LEU A 12 18.85 16.52 -11.09
N PHE A 13 19.25 15.86 -12.19
CA PHE A 13 18.36 14.98 -12.97
C PHE A 13 17.93 13.75 -12.18
N VAL A 14 18.85 13.14 -11.42
CA VAL A 14 18.56 12.04 -10.52
C VAL A 14 17.61 12.49 -9.38
N ARG A 15 17.69 13.74 -8.93
CA ARG A 15 16.84 14.27 -7.86
C ARG A 15 15.40 14.58 -8.34
N LEU A 16 15.20 14.88 -9.62
CA LEU A 16 13.88 15.16 -10.21
C LEU A 16 13.09 13.88 -10.55
N TYR A 17 13.75 12.71 -10.66
CA TYR A 17 13.12 11.43 -10.98
C TYR A 17 13.00 10.48 -9.78
N PHE A 18 13.57 10.80 -8.61
CA PHE A 18 13.29 10.05 -7.40
C PHE A 18 11.90 10.44 -6.88
N HIS A 19 10.86 9.80 -7.42
CA HIS A 19 9.64 9.66 -6.66
C HIS A 19 10.01 8.93 -5.36
N TYR A 20 9.95 9.63 -4.24
CA TYR A 20 10.12 9.02 -2.93
C TYR A 20 9.08 7.93 -2.79
N MET A 21 9.52 6.66 -2.80
CA MET A 21 8.67 5.51 -2.61
C MET A 21 7.82 5.73 -1.35
N LYS A 22 6.52 5.66 -1.52
CA LYS A 22 5.57 5.74 -0.42
C LYS A 22 5.12 4.35 0.00
N TYR A 23 4.60 4.30 1.20
CA TYR A 23 4.13 3.09 1.81
C TYR A 23 2.65 3.23 2.15
N TRP A 24 1.91 2.17 1.91
CA TRP A 24 0.47 2.14 2.03
C TRP A 24 0.00 0.89 2.76
N LEU A 25 -1.28 0.85 3.11
CA LEU A 25 -1.97 -0.36 3.55
C LEU A 25 -3.29 -0.47 2.81
N LEU A 26 -3.55 -1.64 2.26
CA LEU A 26 -4.75 -2.00 1.52
C LEU A 26 -5.50 -3.08 2.31
N LYS A 27 -6.78 -2.81 2.63
CA LYS A 27 -7.65 -3.75 3.34
C LYS A 27 -8.57 -4.48 2.38
N THR A 28 -8.68 -5.79 2.56
CA THR A 28 -9.63 -6.64 1.86
C THR A 28 -10.24 -7.68 2.80
N GLU A 29 -11.46 -8.07 2.54
CA GLU A 29 -12.07 -9.24 3.20
C GLU A 29 -11.56 -10.51 2.53
N PRO A 30 -11.04 -11.51 3.30
CA PRO A 30 -10.47 -12.73 2.71
C PRO A 30 -11.49 -13.52 1.87
N GLU A 31 -12.77 -13.43 2.19
CA GLU A 31 -13.86 -14.05 1.41
C GLU A 31 -14.02 -13.42 0.01
N ASN A 32 -13.66 -12.15 -0.15
CA ASN A 32 -13.76 -11.44 -1.43
C ASN A 32 -12.44 -11.51 -2.22
N TRP A 33 -11.30 -11.29 -1.55
CA TRP A 33 -9.98 -11.35 -2.14
C TRP A 33 -8.93 -11.66 -1.07
N SER A 34 -8.47 -12.91 -1.03
CA SER A 34 -7.47 -13.38 -0.07
C SER A 34 -6.04 -13.18 -0.58
N TRP A 35 -5.07 -13.37 0.32
CA TRP A 35 -3.66 -13.43 -0.07
C TRP A 35 -3.38 -14.61 -1.03
N LEU A 36 -4.08 -15.73 -0.87
CA LEU A 36 -3.98 -16.88 -1.78
C LEU A 36 -4.48 -16.52 -3.17
N ASP A 37 -5.61 -15.81 -3.27
CA ASP A 37 -6.14 -15.33 -4.56
C ASP A 37 -5.12 -14.41 -5.25
N GLN A 38 -4.47 -13.52 -4.48
CA GLN A 38 -3.41 -12.65 -4.99
C GLN A 38 -2.22 -13.45 -5.54
N LEU A 39 -1.78 -14.50 -4.83
CA LEU A 39 -0.66 -15.36 -5.26
C LEU A 39 -1.00 -16.24 -6.47
N THR A 40 -2.24 -16.69 -6.59
CA THR A 40 -2.69 -17.57 -7.68
C THR A 40 -3.18 -16.81 -8.91
N SER A 41 -3.35 -15.49 -8.81
CA SER A 41 -3.69 -14.65 -9.95
C SER A 41 -2.58 -14.65 -11.01
N LYS A 42 -2.94 -14.34 -12.25
CA LYS A 42 -1.98 -14.31 -13.38
C LYS A 42 -0.80 -13.36 -13.06
N ASN A 43 0.41 -13.91 -13.10
CA ASN A 43 1.64 -13.19 -12.71
C ASN A 43 1.56 -12.58 -11.30
N GLN A 44 0.77 -13.18 -10.41
CA GLN A 44 0.52 -12.69 -9.04
C GLN A 44 0.04 -11.22 -9.01
N THR A 45 -0.61 -10.78 -10.09
CA THR A 45 -1.04 -9.40 -10.32
C THR A 45 -2.55 -9.33 -10.43
N ALA A 46 -3.15 -8.38 -9.73
CA ALA A 46 -4.60 -8.20 -9.73
C ALA A 46 -4.98 -6.72 -9.68
N GLU A 47 -6.19 -6.44 -10.17
CA GLU A 47 -6.83 -5.14 -10.02
C GLU A 47 -7.35 -4.99 -8.58
N TRP A 48 -6.96 -3.89 -7.95
CA TRP A 48 -7.51 -3.48 -6.65
C TRP A 48 -8.68 -2.54 -6.90
N ASN A 49 -9.86 -3.11 -7.00
CA ASN A 49 -11.12 -2.43 -7.31
C ASN A 49 -12.08 -2.39 -6.13
N GLY A 50 -13.29 -1.90 -6.35
CA GLY A 50 -14.37 -1.93 -5.36
C GLY A 50 -14.23 -0.92 -4.22
N VAL A 51 -13.27 -0.02 -4.26
CA VAL A 51 -13.13 1.06 -3.26
C VAL A 51 -14.23 2.10 -3.47
N ARG A 52 -15.06 2.33 -2.45
CA ARG A 52 -16.24 3.23 -2.51
C ARG A 52 -16.19 4.36 -1.49
N ASN A 53 -15.12 4.50 -0.74
CA ASN A 53 -14.88 5.62 0.16
C ASN A 53 -14.03 6.68 -0.55
N TYR A 54 -14.44 7.95 -0.50
CA TYR A 54 -13.76 9.05 -1.20
C TYR A 54 -12.33 9.27 -0.72
N GLN A 55 -12.07 9.17 0.60
CA GLN A 55 -10.72 9.29 1.15
C GLN A 55 -9.83 8.15 0.67
N ALA A 56 -10.33 6.92 0.69
CA ALA A 56 -9.61 5.75 0.18
C ALA A 56 -9.32 5.88 -1.32
N SER A 57 -10.29 6.33 -2.11
CA SER A 57 -10.11 6.58 -3.55
C SER A 57 -9.08 7.68 -3.82
N LYS A 58 -9.09 8.76 -3.04
CA LYS A 58 -8.06 9.81 -3.11
C LYS A 58 -6.66 9.24 -2.81
N ASN A 59 -6.57 8.35 -1.84
CA ASN A 59 -5.31 7.67 -1.51
C ASN A 59 -4.84 6.79 -2.67
N LEU A 60 -5.74 6.02 -3.32
CA LEU A 60 -5.38 5.26 -4.54
C LEU A 60 -4.84 6.17 -5.66
N LYS A 61 -5.44 7.36 -5.86
CA LYS A 61 -4.97 8.34 -6.85
C LYS A 61 -3.57 8.87 -6.56
N ASN A 62 -3.18 8.91 -5.31
CA ASN A 62 -1.87 9.38 -4.87
C ASN A 62 -0.77 8.32 -4.97
N MET A 63 -1.12 7.04 -5.15
CA MET A 63 -0.15 5.97 -5.30
C MET A 63 0.58 6.05 -6.63
N LYS A 64 1.87 5.72 -6.60
CA LYS A 64 2.74 5.67 -7.76
C LYS A 64 3.26 4.27 -8.02
N LYS A 65 3.60 3.99 -9.27
CA LYS A 65 4.27 2.75 -9.64
C LYS A 65 5.50 2.52 -8.75
N ASN A 66 5.65 1.28 -8.26
CA ASN A 66 6.66 0.82 -7.32
C ASN A 66 6.41 1.16 -5.85
N ASP A 67 5.38 1.93 -5.49
CA ASP A 67 4.96 2.06 -4.10
C ASP A 67 4.65 0.67 -3.50
N LEU A 68 4.94 0.49 -2.22
CA LEU A 68 4.70 -0.76 -1.51
C LEU A 68 3.49 -0.64 -0.57
N CYS A 69 2.70 -1.70 -0.53
CA CYS A 69 1.49 -1.71 0.27
C CYS A 69 1.45 -2.96 1.16
N PHE A 70 1.16 -2.80 2.44
CA PHE A 70 0.74 -3.91 3.26
C PHE A 70 -0.60 -4.46 2.77
N PHE A 71 -0.68 -5.77 2.65
CA PHE A 71 -1.89 -6.51 2.34
C PHE A 71 -2.53 -6.96 3.65
N TYR A 72 -3.70 -6.42 3.96
CA TYR A 72 -4.38 -6.63 5.24
C TYR A 72 -5.72 -7.34 5.05
N HIS A 73 -5.90 -8.46 5.75
CA HIS A 73 -7.21 -9.13 5.85
C HIS A 73 -8.05 -8.50 6.95
N THR A 74 -9.30 -8.13 6.60
CA THR A 74 -10.32 -7.65 7.54
C THR A 74 -11.12 -8.82 8.15
N GLY A 75 -12.34 -8.57 8.58
CA GLY A 75 -13.26 -9.59 9.10
C GLY A 75 -12.75 -10.21 10.39
N LYS A 76 -12.73 -11.52 10.43
CA LYS A 76 -12.29 -12.30 11.61
C LYS A 76 -10.78 -12.30 11.80
N GLU A 77 -10.01 -12.20 10.71
CA GLU A 77 -8.57 -12.32 10.76
C GLU A 77 -7.86 -11.07 11.32
N LYS A 78 -8.21 -9.89 10.85
CA LYS A 78 -7.67 -8.59 11.29
C LYS A 78 -6.14 -8.59 11.40
N LYS A 79 -5.44 -8.90 10.29
CA LYS A 79 -3.98 -9.04 10.28
C LYS A 79 -3.35 -8.63 8.95
N ILE A 80 -2.12 -8.15 9.03
CA ILE A 80 -1.24 -7.92 7.88
C ILE A 80 -0.61 -9.27 7.51
N ILE A 81 -0.75 -9.68 6.24
CA ILE A 81 -0.32 -10.99 5.73
C ILE A 81 0.92 -10.87 4.86
N GLY A 82 1.00 -9.83 4.04
CA GLY A 82 2.04 -9.71 3.04
C GLY A 82 2.22 -8.28 2.55
N ILE A 83 3.04 -8.15 1.52
CA ILE A 83 3.35 -6.91 0.84
C ILE A 83 3.07 -7.10 -0.65
N VAL A 84 2.35 -6.16 -1.23
CA VAL A 84 2.16 -6.02 -2.67
C VAL A 84 2.83 -4.74 -3.16
N LYS A 85 3.14 -4.70 -4.45
CA LYS A 85 3.73 -3.54 -5.13
C LYS A 85 2.76 -2.98 -6.16
N VAL A 86 2.61 -1.67 -6.21
CA VAL A 86 1.85 -1.00 -7.26
C VAL A 86 2.58 -1.16 -8.59
N VAL A 87 1.94 -1.77 -9.57
CA VAL A 87 2.49 -2.00 -10.92
C VAL A 87 1.84 -1.13 -11.98
N LYS A 88 0.64 -0.63 -11.72
CA LYS A 88 -0.05 0.35 -12.55
C LYS A 88 -0.77 1.36 -11.65
N GLU A 89 -0.54 2.64 -11.91
CA GLU A 89 -1.20 3.76 -11.25
C GLU A 89 -2.71 3.76 -11.54
N TYR A 90 -3.45 4.64 -10.88
CA TYR A 90 -4.89 4.63 -10.93
C TYR A 90 -5.49 4.73 -12.33
N PHE A 91 -6.58 4.06 -12.52
CA PHE A 91 -7.45 4.11 -13.68
C PHE A 91 -8.90 3.94 -13.23
N LYS A 92 -9.83 4.15 -14.14
CA LYS A 92 -11.26 4.07 -13.84
C LYS A 92 -11.65 2.67 -13.37
N ASP A 93 -12.34 2.59 -12.23
CA ASP A 93 -12.89 1.32 -11.75
C ASP A 93 -14.11 0.94 -12.61
N LYS A 94 -13.96 -0.13 -13.40
CA LYS A 94 -15.03 -0.62 -14.29
C LYS A 94 -16.24 -1.15 -13.53
N SER A 95 -16.09 -1.53 -12.27
CA SER A 95 -17.20 -1.98 -11.42
C SER A 95 -18.03 -0.82 -10.85
N ASP A 96 -17.52 0.42 -10.97
CA ASP A 96 -18.22 1.62 -10.54
C ASP A 96 -19.03 2.25 -11.67
N LYS A 97 -20.35 2.07 -11.63
CA LYS A 97 -21.30 2.66 -12.58
C LYS A 97 -21.39 4.19 -12.50
N THR A 98 -20.94 4.78 -11.39
CA THR A 98 -21.00 6.25 -11.17
C THR A 98 -19.81 6.99 -11.73
N ASN A 99 -18.77 6.29 -12.17
CA ASN A 99 -17.50 6.84 -12.69
C ASN A 99 -16.75 7.77 -11.74
N LYS A 100 -16.96 7.63 -10.43
CA LYS A 100 -16.33 8.46 -9.39
C LYS A 100 -15.09 7.84 -8.79
N PHE A 101 -14.99 6.51 -8.82
CA PHE A 101 -13.97 5.73 -8.13
C PHE A 101 -12.95 5.13 -9.09
N VAL A 102 -11.80 4.80 -8.54
CA VAL A 102 -10.65 4.31 -9.30
C VAL A 102 -10.12 3.00 -8.74
N SER A 103 -9.41 2.28 -9.59
CA SER A 103 -8.64 1.07 -9.28
C SER A 103 -7.15 1.32 -9.50
N ILE A 104 -6.33 0.44 -8.98
CA ILE A 104 -4.90 0.31 -9.30
C ILE A 104 -4.59 -1.16 -9.63
N MET A 105 -3.41 -1.45 -10.19
CA MET A 105 -2.93 -2.83 -10.30
C MET A 105 -1.82 -3.06 -9.27
N VAL A 106 -1.89 -4.17 -8.56
CA VAL A 106 -0.89 -4.59 -7.59
C VAL A 106 -0.38 -6.00 -7.85
N CYS A 107 0.89 -6.22 -7.58
CA CYS A 107 1.54 -7.52 -7.70
C CYS A 107 2.04 -7.99 -6.33
N ALA A 108 1.87 -9.27 -6.00
CA ALA A 108 2.43 -9.83 -4.78
C ALA A 108 3.95 -9.68 -4.78
N LYS A 109 4.50 -9.18 -3.68
CA LYS A 109 5.94 -8.97 -3.50
C LYS A 109 6.54 -9.94 -2.51
N LYS A 110 5.93 -10.02 -1.33
CA LYS A 110 6.45 -10.86 -0.24
C LYS A 110 5.37 -11.18 0.79
N LYS A 111 5.30 -12.44 1.21
CA LYS A 111 4.54 -12.82 2.40
C LYS A 111 5.33 -12.48 3.67
N LEU A 112 4.67 -12.00 4.72
CA LEU A 112 5.33 -11.83 6.02
C LEU A 112 5.70 -13.21 6.60
N GLY A 113 6.89 -13.31 7.18
CA GLY A 113 7.29 -14.51 7.93
C GLY A 113 6.42 -14.75 9.16
N LYS A 114 5.90 -13.66 9.74
CA LYS A 114 4.92 -13.68 10.83
C LYS A 114 3.81 -12.67 10.53
N PRO A 115 2.56 -13.09 10.32
CA PRO A 115 1.42 -12.16 10.20
C PRO A 115 1.29 -11.29 11.44
N ILE A 116 0.95 -10.01 11.25
CA ILE A 116 0.82 -9.04 12.35
C ILE A 116 -0.65 -8.70 12.56
N THR A 117 -1.18 -9.10 13.72
CA THR A 117 -2.58 -8.85 14.07
C THR A 117 -2.82 -7.38 14.46
N LEU A 118 -4.03 -6.89 14.21
CA LEU A 118 -4.47 -5.58 14.70
C LEU A 118 -4.35 -5.49 16.23
N LYS A 119 -4.62 -6.58 16.94
CA LYS A 119 -4.45 -6.65 18.41
C LYS A 119 -3.00 -6.36 18.81
N ALA A 120 -2.02 -6.99 18.17
CA ALA A 120 -0.61 -6.74 18.42
C ALA A 120 -0.21 -5.27 18.16
N ILE A 121 -0.74 -4.67 17.10
CA ILE A 121 -0.53 -3.26 16.78
C ILE A 121 -1.16 -2.36 17.86
N LYS A 122 -2.41 -2.59 18.25
CA LYS A 122 -3.11 -1.80 19.27
C LYS A 122 -2.48 -1.89 20.65
N ASN A 123 -1.86 -3.01 20.99
CA ASN A 123 -1.19 -3.19 22.28
C ASN A 123 0.12 -2.41 22.41
N SER A 124 0.65 -1.87 21.34
CA SER A 124 1.87 -1.07 21.34
C SER A 124 1.55 0.43 21.28
N LYS A 125 2.01 1.17 22.29
CA LYS A 125 1.91 2.64 22.34
C LYS A 125 2.56 3.31 21.13
N PHE A 126 3.54 2.67 20.49
CA PHE A 126 4.21 3.17 19.31
C PHE A 126 3.25 3.43 18.14
N PHE A 127 2.19 2.61 18.00
CA PHE A 127 1.23 2.68 16.90
C PHE A 127 -0.03 3.49 17.20
N LYS A 128 -0.13 4.17 18.33
CA LYS A 128 -1.38 4.86 18.74
C LYS A 128 -1.86 5.88 17.70
N GLU A 129 -0.95 6.51 16.95
CA GLU A 129 -1.26 7.50 15.91
C GLU A 129 -1.38 6.90 14.50
N LEU A 130 -1.16 5.60 14.35
CA LEU A 130 -1.29 4.91 13.06
C LEU A 130 -2.75 4.95 12.58
N ALA A 131 -2.96 5.30 11.30
CA ALA A 131 -4.30 5.39 10.71
C ALA A 131 -5.09 4.08 10.82
N LEU A 132 -4.42 2.92 10.75
CA LEU A 132 -5.02 1.61 10.98
C LEU A 132 -5.70 1.49 12.36
N VAL A 133 -5.17 2.16 13.37
CA VAL A 133 -5.73 2.17 14.73
C VAL A 133 -6.83 3.22 14.87
N LYS A 134 -6.64 4.42 14.30
CA LYS A 134 -7.55 5.56 14.45
C LYS A 134 -8.75 5.54 13.49
N GLN A 135 -8.59 5.01 12.29
CA GLN A 135 -9.57 5.07 11.21
C GLN A 135 -10.00 3.66 10.79
N ASN A 136 -10.80 3.01 11.60
CA ASN A 136 -11.21 1.62 11.42
C ASN A 136 -11.87 1.34 10.05
N ARG A 137 -12.61 2.31 9.50
CA ARG A 137 -13.38 2.16 8.26
C ARG A 137 -12.60 2.55 6.99
N LEU A 138 -11.44 3.18 7.15
CA LEU A 138 -10.61 3.53 6.00
C LEU A 138 -9.92 2.26 5.45
N SER A 139 -10.16 1.94 4.17
CA SER A 139 -9.65 0.72 3.53
C SER A 139 -8.32 0.91 2.81
N VAL A 140 -7.93 2.14 2.53
CA VAL A 140 -6.67 2.50 1.87
C VAL A 140 -6.04 3.66 2.63
N MET A 141 -4.84 3.47 3.16
CA MET A 141 -4.16 4.50 3.96
C MET A 141 -2.67 4.58 3.68
N GLU A 142 -2.11 5.79 3.76
CA GLU A 142 -0.67 6.01 3.73
C GLU A 142 -0.05 5.57 5.07
N ILE A 143 1.11 4.95 5.01
CA ILE A 143 1.86 4.46 6.17
C ILE A 143 3.18 5.22 6.26
N ASN A 144 3.39 5.96 7.34
CA ASN A 144 4.67 6.62 7.57
C ASN A 144 5.81 5.59 7.65
N ILE A 145 6.97 5.92 7.10
CA ILE A 145 8.14 5.04 7.03
C ILE A 145 8.55 4.46 8.40
N LYS A 146 8.38 5.19 9.50
CA LYS A 146 8.68 4.69 10.84
C LYS A 146 7.81 3.49 11.23
N TYR A 147 6.52 3.53 10.89
CA TYR A 147 5.58 2.42 11.15
C TYR A 147 5.83 1.26 10.19
N TRP A 148 6.10 1.56 8.91
CA TRP A 148 6.47 0.57 7.92
C TRP A 148 7.64 -0.29 8.37
N LYS A 149 8.76 0.35 8.73
CA LYS A 149 9.98 -0.35 9.21
C LYS A 149 9.69 -1.20 10.45
N LYS A 150 8.95 -0.67 11.41
CA LYS A 150 8.62 -1.40 12.64
C LYS A 150 7.76 -2.63 12.36
N ILE A 151 6.74 -2.51 11.52
CA ILE A 151 5.87 -3.62 11.12
C ILE A 151 6.66 -4.67 10.33
N CYS A 152 7.51 -4.27 9.38
CA CYS A 152 8.38 -5.19 8.65
C CYS A 152 9.29 -5.99 9.60
N LYS A 153 9.91 -5.33 10.59
CA LYS A 153 10.72 -6.01 11.60
C LYS A 153 9.89 -7.01 12.41
N MET A 154 8.72 -6.62 12.89
CA MET A 154 7.80 -7.51 13.63
C MET A 154 7.33 -8.69 12.76
N GLY A 155 7.09 -8.44 11.47
CA GLY A 155 6.64 -9.43 10.49
C GLY A 155 7.77 -10.30 9.92
N LYS A 156 9.01 -10.14 10.38
CA LYS A 156 10.19 -10.87 9.89
C LYS A 156 10.32 -10.78 8.36
N VAL A 157 10.18 -9.58 7.82
CA VAL A 157 10.43 -9.28 6.42
C VAL A 157 11.93 -9.04 6.28
N ASN A 158 12.63 -10.00 5.68
CA ASN A 158 14.07 -9.91 5.37
C ASN A 158 14.28 -9.25 4.01
#